data_da0bf14137c1b4292184818478fcd015
#
_entry.id   da0bf14137c1b4292184818478fcd015
#
_cell.length_a   1.000
_cell.length_b   1.000
_cell.length_c   1.000
_cell.angle_alpha   90.00
_cell.angle_beta   90.00
_cell.angle_gamma   90.00
#
_symmetry.space_group_name_H-M   'P 1'
#
loop_
_entity.id
_entity.type
_entity.pdbx_description
1 polymer ?
#
loop_
_entity_poly.entity_id
_entity_poly.type
_entity_poly.pdbx_seq_one_letter_code
_entity_poly.pdbx_strand_id
1 'polypeptide(L)'
;MKILLINGSPHEKGCTYTALQILADTLLKEQIESDVFWIGNKPVYSCIDCGRCAEKGCCVFSDRVNDFLEIAGEYDGFIFGSPVHYAGATGALTAFMGRAFFADLHSGKNRFYLKPAAAVVSARRAGTTAAIDQINKFFLWAHMPIISSRYWNMVHGQTPEQILEDAEGIRNLKMLAKNMAWFLRCKEAGKQAGIPFPDYRD
;
A
#
# COMPACT_ATOMS: atom_id res chain seq x y z
N MET A 1 -11.73 12.47 -0.73
CA MET A 1 -10.73 11.48 -1.23
C MET A 1 -10.21 10.72 -0.03
N LYS A 2 -9.99 9.42 -0.19
CA LYS A 2 -9.67 8.53 0.92
C LYS A 2 -8.54 7.55 0.56
N ILE A 3 -7.59 7.34 1.44
CA ILE A 3 -6.44 6.44 1.26
C ILE A 3 -6.51 5.29 2.24
N LEU A 4 -6.23 4.06 1.78
CA LEU A 4 -6.05 2.91 2.65
C LEU A 4 -4.56 2.68 2.93
N LEU A 5 -4.22 2.65 4.21
CA LEU A 5 -2.89 2.37 4.71
C LEU A 5 -2.83 0.90 5.16
N ILE A 6 -2.06 0.08 4.46
CA ILE A 6 -1.99 -1.36 4.73
C ILE A 6 -0.82 -1.65 5.66
N ASN A 7 -1.09 -2.14 6.85
CA ASN A 7 -0.07 -2.57 7.80
C ASN A 7 0.25 -4.06 7.59
N GLY A 8 1.37 -4.33 6.92
CA GLY A 8 1.92 -5.66 6.66
C GLY A 8 2.84 -6.21 7.74
N SER A 9 2.88 -5.57 8.91
CA SER A 9 3.65 -6.04 10.06
C SER A 9 2.89 -7.13 10.83
N PRO A 10 3.57 -8.16 11.39
CA PRO A 10 2.97 -9.07 12.34
C PRO A 10 2.56 -8.39 13.66
N HIS A 11 3.10 -7.20 13.93
CA HIS A 11 2.75 -6.37 15.08
C HIS A 11 1.74 -5.29 14.68
N GLU A 12 0.54 -5.33 15.27
CA GLU A 12 -0.53 -4.38 14.96
C GLU A 12 -0.10 -2.93 15.19
N LYS A 13 0.57 -2.65 16.31
CA LYS A 13 1.01 -1.32 16.74
C LYS A 13 2.54 -1.22 16.90
N GLY A 14 3.30 -1.72 15.90
CA GLY A 14 4.77 -1.67 15.90
C GLY A 14 5.31 -0.50 15.05
N CYS A 15 6.60 -0.58 14.70
CA CYS A 15 7.32 0.44 13.92
C CYS A 15 6.62 0.79 12.59
N THR A 16 6.13 -0.21 11.87
CA THR A 16 5.39 0.01 10.60
C THR A 16 4.10 0.80 10.85
N TYR A 17 3.34 0.46 11.89
CA TYR A 17 2.14 1.20 12.24
C TYR A 17 2.46 2.67 12.59
N THR A 18 3.53 2.91 13.36
CA THR A 18 3.97 4.27 13.71
C THR A 18 4.29 5.08 12.45
N ALA A 19 4.97 4.46 11.47
CA ALA A 19 5.23 5.11 10.18
C ALA A 19 3.94 5.43 9.42
N LEU A 20 2.97 4.51 9.39
CA LEU A 20 1.67 4.73 8.76
C LEU A 20 0.86 5.80 9.49
N GLN A 21 0.98 5.91 10.81
CA GLN A 21 0.30 6.94 11.59
C GLN A 21 0.83 8.35 11.27
N ILE A 22 2.15 8.50 11.09
CA ILE A 22 2.75 9.77 10.63
C ILE A 22 2.20 10.19 9.26
N LEU A 23 1.98 9.22 8.38
CA LEU A 23 1.33 9.47 7.08
C LEU A 23 -0.13 9.88 7.25
N ALA A 24 -0.91 9.14 8.06
CA ALA A 24 -2.32 9.44 8.33
C ALA A 24 -2.51 10.85 8.88
N ASP A 25 -1.71 11.23 9.88
CA ASP A 25 -1.74 12.57 10.48
C ASP A 25 -1.39 13.69 9.48
N THR A 26 -0.50 13.38 8.52
CA THR A 26 -0.11 14.33 7.48
C THR A 26 -1.18 14.41 6.39
N LEU A 27 -1.75 13.29 5.97
CA LEU A 27 -2.87 13.25 5.02
C LEU A 27 -4.08 14.00 5.55
N LEU A 28 -4.40 13.86 6.85
CA LEU A 28 -5.49 14.59 7.47
C LEU A 28 -5.27 16.12 7.39
N LYS A 29 -4.03 16.60 7.60
CA LYS A 29 -3.68 18.03 7.41
C LYS A 29 -3.84 18.48 5.96
N GLU A 30 -3.68 17.59 5.01
CA GLU A 30 -3.94 17.79 3.59
C GLU A 30 -5.41 17.55 3.21
N GLN A 31 -6.32 17.40 4.18
CA GLN A 31 -7.76 17.15 3.97
C GLN A 31 -8.04 15.84 3.18
N ILE A 32 -7.20 14.85 3.35
CA ILE A 32 -7.37 13.50 2.80
C ILE A 32 -7.64 12.55 3.98
N GLU A 33 -8.76 11.87 3.96
CA GLU A 33 -9.10 10.84 4.94
C GLU A 33 -8.25 9.58 4.72
N SER A 34 -7.99 8.86 5.78
CA SER A 34 -7.28 7.58 5.68
C SER A 34 -7.70 6.60 6.77
N ASP A 35 -7.73 5.32 6.42
CA ASP A 35 -7.91 4.21 7.35
C ASP A 35 -6.68 3.31 7.35
N VAL A 36 -6.47 2.61 8.46
CA VAL A 36 -5.42 1.60 8.56
C VAL A 36 -6.05 0.21 8.51
N PHE A 37 -5.62 -0.59 7.53
CA PHE A 37 -5.97 -1.99 7.41
C PHE A 37 -4.80 -2.87 7.85
N TRP A 38 -4.93 -3.54 8.98
CA TRP A 38 -3.93 -4.51 9.42
C TRP A 38 -4.22 -5.89 8.84
N ILE A 39 -3.23 -6.49 8.14
CA ILE A 39 -3.39 -7.81 7.54
C ILE A 39 -3.45 -8.95 8.57
N GLY A 40 -3.16 -8.65 9.83
CA GLY A 40 -3.15 -9.63 10.92
C GLY A 40 -1.80 -10.32 11.12
N ASN A 41 -1.77 -11.23 12.08
CA ASN A 41 -0.60 -12.04 12.42
C ASN A 41 -0.84 -13.56 12.18
N LYS A 42 -1.97 -13.90 11.58
CA LYS A 42 -2.25 -15.27 11.16
C LYS A 42 -1.51 -15.61 9.86
N PRO A 43 -1.19 -16.88 9.58
CA PRO A 43 -0.59 -17.28 8.31
C PRO A 43 -1.42 -16.81 7.12
N VAL A 44 -0.76 -16.20 6.14
CA VAL A 44 -1.35 -15.82 4.86
C VAL A 44 -0.82 -16.78 3.78
N TYR A 45 -1.69 -17.55 3.18
CA TYR A 45 -1.32 -18.44 2.08
C TYR A 45 -0.92 -17.65 0.84
N SER A 46 0.05 -18.17 0.09
CA SER A 46 0.36 -17.69 -1.26
C SER A 46 -0.75 -18.05 -2.24
N CYS A 47 -0.76 -17.41 -3.42
CA CYS A 47 -1.64 -17.82 -4.51
C CYS A 47 -1.30 -19.25 -4.94
N ILE A 48 -2.32 -20.08 -5.12
CA ILE A 48 -2.20 -21.48 -5.59
C ILE A 48 -2.57 -21.63 -7.06
N ASP A 49 -2.70 -20.51 -7.76
CA ASP A 49 -3.04 -20.44 -9.20
C ASP A 49 -4.25 -21.29 -9.61
N CYS A 50 -5.30 -21.30 -8.80
CA CYS A 50 -6.50 -22.10 -9.05
C CYS A 50 -7.49 -21.48 -10.05
N GLY A 51 -7.28 -20.24 -10.51
CA GLY A 51 -8.11 -19.52 -11.48
C GLY A 51 -9.52 -19.12 -11.02
N ARG A 52 -9.98 -19.57 -9.85
CA ARG A 52 -11.39 -19.38 -9.41
C ARG A 52 -11.77 -17.92 -9.15
N CYS A 53 -10.81 -17.01 -8.98
CA CYS A 53 -11.08 -15.59 -8.79
C CYS A 53 -11.72 -14.95 -10.02
N ALA A 54 -11.50 -15.47 -11.24
CA ALA A 54 -12.12 -14.98 -12.47
C ALA A 54 -13.67 -15.05 -12.39
N GLU A 55 -14.19 -16.13 -11.85
CA GLU A 55 -15.64 -16.33 -11.70
C GLU A 55 -16.19 -15.70 -10.42
N LYS A 56 -15.47 -15.86 -9.30
CA LYS A 56 -15.96 -15.43 -7.98
C LYS A 56 -15.80 -13.93 -7.73
N GLY A 57 -14.89 -13.26 -8.41
CA GLY A 57 -14.54 -11.87 -8.12
C GLY A 57 -13.73 -11.67 -6.81
N CYS A 58 -13.30 -12.75 -6.17
CA CYS A 58 -12.52 -12.78 -4.93
C CYS A 58 -11.67 -14.05 -4.85
N CYS A 59 -10.73 -14.11 -3.90
CA CYS A 59 -9.91 -15.32 -3.69
C CYS A 59 -10.74 -16.47 -3.13
N VAL A 60 -10.32 -17.71 -3.41
CA VAL A 60 -10.99 -18.90 -2.87
C VAL A 60 -10.82 -19.05 -1.35
N PHE A 61 -9.72 -18.52 -0.79
CA PHE A 61 -9.49 -18.49 0.64
C PHE A 61 -10.29 -17.37 1.30
N SER A 62 -11.13 -17.72 2.26
CA SER A 62 -11.92 -16.75 3.03
C SER A 62 -11.06 -16.23 4.20
N ASP A 63 -10.34 -15.14 3.96
CA ASP A 63 -9.45 -14.51 4.92
C ASP A 63 -9.29 -13.00 4.65
N ARG A 64 -8.37 -12.36 5.37
CA ARG A 64 -8.09 -10.91 5.28
C ARG A 64 -7.84 -10.37 3.86
N VAL A 65 -7.45 -11.22 2.90
CA VAL A 65 -7.33 -10.79 1.49
C VAL A 65 -8.70 -10.45 0.91
N ASN A 66 -9.71 -11.27 1.18
CA ASN A 66 -11.07 -10.98 0.70
C ASN A 66 -11.69 -9.79 1.44
N ASP A 67 -11.47 -9.66 2.76
CA ASP A 67 -11.93 -8.47 3.51
C ASP A 67 -11.36 -7.17 2.89
N PHE A 68 -10.07 -7.20 2.50
CA PHE A 68 -9.43 -6.08 1.81
C PHE A 68 -10.04 -5.82 0.43
N LEU A 69 -10.27 -6.86 -0.37
CA LEU A 69 -10.84 -6.72 -1.71
C LEU A 69 -12.29 -6.18 -1.68
N GLU A 70 -13.04 -6.46 -0.63
CA GLU A 70 -14.40 -5.92 -0.45
C GLU A 70 -14.39 -4.40 -0.33
N ILE A 71 -13.46 -3.85 0.45
CA ILE A 71 -13.39 -2.41 0.70
C ILE A 71 -12.49 -1.65 -0.27
N ALA A 72 -11.57 -2.32 -0.99
CA ALA A 72 -10.55 -1.65 -1.80
C ALA A 72 -11.14 -0.71 -2.89
N GLY A 73 -12.35 -1.01 -3.36
CA GLY A 73 -13.05 -0.16 -4.33
C GLY A 73 -13.36 1.25 -3.82
N GLU A 74 -13.53 1.42 -2.52
CA GLU A 74 -13.94 2.68 -1.86
C GLU A 74 -12.80 3.69 -1.69
N TYR A 75 -11.55 3.28 -1.92
CA TYR A 75 -10.38 4.12 -1.72
C TYR A 75 -9.80 4.64 -3.03
N ASP A 76 -9.29 5.85 -2.98
CA ASP A 76 -8.69 6.56 -4.12
C ASP A 76 -7.20 6.27 -4.30
N GLY A 77 -6.52 5.74 -3.25
CA GLY A 77 -5.10 5.41 -3.26
C GLY A 77 -4.72 4.48 -2.10
N PHE A 78 -3.50 3.94 -2.16
CA PHE A 78 -3.02 2.91 -1.23
C PHE A 78 -1.58 3.16 -0.78
N ILE A 79 -1.28 2.90 0.50
CA ILE A 79 0.09 2.89 1.00
C ILE A 79 0.33 1.56 1.72
N PHE A 80 1.28 0.77 1.24
CA PHE A 80 1.61 -0.53 1.80
C PHE A 80 2.84 -0.42 2.69
N GLY A 81 2.66 -0.68 3.98
CA GLY A 81 3.71 -0.67 4.99
C GLY A 81 4.22 -2.07 5.31
N SER A 82 5.54 -2.24 5.39
CA SER A 82 6.19 -3.49 5.80
C SER A 82 7.38 -3.24 6.70
N PRO A 83 7.62 -4.06 7.74
CA PRO A 83 8.97 -4.16 8.28
C PRO A 83 9.87 -4.93 7.31
N VAL A 84 11.19 -4.73 7.43
CA VAL A 84 12.17 -5.50 6.67
C VAL A 84 12.42 -6.84 7.36
N HIS A 85 12.17 -7.94 6.64
CA HIS A 85 12.56 -9.29 7.02
C HIS A 85 13.49 -9.88 5.95
N TYR A 86 14.71 -10.28 6.34
CA TYR A 86 15.70 -10.86 5.42
C TYR A 86 15.92 -10.04 4.13
N ALA A 87 16.08 -8.71 4.31
CA ALA A 87 16.24 -7.74 3.23
C ALA A 87 15.07 -7.68 2.22
N GLY A 88 13.87 -8.09 2.61
CA GLY A 88 12.65 -8.02 1.82
C GLY A 88 11.45 -7.57 2.65
N ALA A 89 10.31 -7.40 2.02
CA ALA A 89 9.04 -7.25 2.71
C ALA A 89 8.66 -8.54 3.45
N THR A 90 7.74 -8.47 4.41
CA THR A 90 7.28 -9.70 5.11
C THR A 90 6.66 -10.68 4.13
N GLY A 91 6.91 -11.97 4.31
CA GLY A 91 6.30 -13.02 3.51
C GLY A 91 4.77 -12.99 3.55
N ALA A 92 4.19 -12.59 4.69
CA ALA A 92 2.75 -12.39 4.81
C ALA A 92 2.23 -11.28 3.90
N LEU A 93 2.92 -10.12 3.84
CA LEU A 93 2.52 -9.03 2.96
C LEU A 93 2.65 -9.40 1.49
N THR A 94 3.74 -10.05 1.09
CA THR A 94 3.94 -10.45 -0.32
C THR A 94 2.92 -11.51 -0.76
N ALA A 95 2.58 -12.47 0.11
CA ALA A 95 1.51 -13.44 -0.14
C ALA A 95 0.13 -12.74 -0.22
N PHE A 96 -0.14 -11.80 0.68
CA PHE A 96 -1.35 -10.98 0.68
C PHE A 96 -1.51 -10.20 -0.62
N MET A 97 -0.48 -9.43 -1.02
CA MET A 97 -0.49 -8.62 -2.24
C MET A 97 -0.61 -9.48 -3.49
N GLY A 98 0.15 -10.59 -3.55
CA GLY A 98 0.10 -11.54 -4.67
C GLY A 98 -1.30 -12.07 -4.91
N ARG A 99 -2.03 -12.42 -3.85
CA ARG A 99 -3.42 -12.88 -3.97
C ARG A 99 -4.40 -11.76 -4.28
N ALA A 100 -4.27 -10.62 -3.61
CA ALA A 100 -5.19 -9.50 -3.80
C ALA A 100 -5.13 -8.97 -5.23
N PHE A 101 -3.95 -8.67 -5.74
CA PHE A 101 -3.80 -8.12 -7.09
C PHE A 101 -4.10 -9.15 -8.17
N PHE A 102 -3.70 -10.43 -7.97
CA PHE A 102 -4.05 -11.50 -8.92
C PHE A 102 -5.58 -11.68 -9.01
N ALA A 103 -6.27 -11.70 -7.86
CA ALA A 103 -7.72 -11.86 -7.84
C ALA A 103 -8.45 -10.65 -8.47
N ASP A 104 -7.96 -9.43 -8.24
CA ASP A 104 -8.54 -8.23 -8.82
C ASP A 104 -8.40 -8.21 -10.35
N LEU A 105 -7.19 -8.47 -10.85
CA LEU A 105 -6.90 -8.50 -12.27
C LEU A 105 -7.73 -9.55 -13.00
N HIS A 106 -7.75 -10.79 -12.50
CA HIS A 106 -8.45 -11.90 -13.17
C HIS A 106 -9.99 -11.81 -13.06
N SER A 107 -10.48 -11.11 -12.06
CA SER A 107 -11.93 -10.84 -11.97
C SER A 107 -12.41 -9.68 -12.84
N GLY A 108 -11.51 -8.91 -13.43
CA GLY A 108 -11.83 -7.74 -14.23
C GLY A 108 -12.44 -6.58 -13.44
N LYS A 109 -12.39 -6.62 -12.10
CA LYS A 109 -12.96 -5.56 -11.25
C LYS A 109 -12.15 -4.27 -11.23
N ASN A 110 -10.84 -4.34 -11.54
CA ASN A 110 -9.95 -3.20 -11.73
C ASN A 110 -9.96 -2.19 -10.56
N ARG A 111 -10.05 -2.70 -9.31
CA ARG A 111 -10.14 -1.85 -8.10
C ARG A 111 -8.91 -0.98 -7.89
N PHE A 112 -7.77 -1.39 -8.46
CA PHE A 112 -6.47 -0.74 -8.29
C PHE A 112 -6.03 0.10 -9.49
N TYR A 113 -6.65 -0.09 -10.65
CA TYR A 113 -6.27 0.55 -11.90
C TYR A 113 -6.20 2.07 -11.78
N LEU A 114 -5.03 2.64 -12.11
CA LEU A 114 -4.72 4.08 -12.03
C LEU A 114 -4.95 4.73 -10.65
N LYS A 115 -5.07 3.94 -9.58
CA LYS A 115 -5.04 4.47 -8.23
C LYS A 115 -3.59 4.59 -7.75
N PRO A 116 -3.15 5.75 -7.22
CA PRO A 116 -1.78 5.92 -6.77
C PRO A 116 -1.45 4.99 -5.60
N ALA A 117 -0.22 4.50 -5.57
CA ALA A 117 0.28 3.67 -4.50
C ALA A 117 1.68 4.08 -4.04
N ALA A 118 2.05 3.70 -2.82
CA ALA A 118 3.39 3.83 -2.31
C ALA A 118 3.75 2.67 -1.39
N ALA A 119 5.04 2.28 -1.42
CA ALA A 119 5.64 1.39 -0.43
C ALA A 119 6.27 2.23 0.69
N VAL A 120 6.11 1.78 1.93
CA VAL A 120 6.76 2.35 3.12
C VAL A 120 7.39 1.23 3.93
N VAL A 121 8.65 1.37 4.33
CA VAL A 121 9.38 0.30 4.99
C VAL A 121 9.96 0.78 6.31
N SER A 122 9.81 -0.03 7.35
CA SER A 122 10.49 0.17 8.62
C SER A 122 11.59 -0.87 8.81
N ALA A 123 12.76 -0.45 9.25
CA ALA A 123 13.87 -1.36 9.49
C ALA A 123 14.73 -0.92 10.67
N ARG A 124 15.37 -1.89 11.32
CA ARG A 124 16.41 -1.58 12.30
C ARG A 124 17.66 -0.98 11.63
N ARG A 125 18.04 -1.49 10.45
CA ARG A 125 19.26 -1.08 9.72
C ARG A 125 19.09 -1.19 8.20
N ALA A 126 19.48 -2.31 7.58
CA ALA A 126 19.64 -2.50 6.15
C ALA A 126 18.47 -3.26 5.50
N GLY A 127 18.43 -3.27 4.17
CA GLY A 127 17.47 -4.07 3.37
C GLY A 127 16.21 -3.31 2.95
N THR A 128 16.12 -2.04 3.29
CA THR A 128 14.94 -1.19 3.01
C THR A 128 14.69 -1.00 1.52
N THR A 129 15.72 -0.69 0.73
CA THR A 129 15.58 -0.48 -0.72
C THR A 129 15.11 -1.74 -1.42
N ALA A 130 15.68 -2.91 -1.09
CA ALA A 130 15.25 -4.18 -1.68
C ALA A 130 13.79 -4.52 -1.33
N ALA A 131 13.34 -4.20 -0.11
CA ALA A 131 11.95 -4.38 0.28
C ALA A 131 11.00 -3.42 -0.46
N ILE A 132 11.40 -2.16 -0.66
CA ILE A 132 10.65 -1.17 -1.47
C ILE A 132 10.53 -1.65 -2.91
N ASP A 133 11.62 -2.09 -3.52
CA ASP A 133 11.64 -2.60 -4.89
C ASP A 133 10.73 -3.82 -5.06
N GLN A 134 10.72 -4.71 -4.07
CA GLN A 134 9.85 -5.87 -4.06
C GLN A 134 8.36 -5.48 -4.04
N ILE A 135 7.97 -4.53 -3.20
CA ILE A 135 6.59 -4.05 -3.10
C ILE A 135 6.18 -3.29 -4.37
N ASN A 136 7.05 -2.41 -4.89
CA ASN A 136 6.75 -1.61 -6.07
C ASN A 136 6.47 -2.45 -7.33
N LYS A 137 7.02 -3.66 -7.45
CA LYS A 137 6.72 -4.57 -8.57
C LYS A 137 5.25 -4.95 -8.64
N PHE A 138 4.59 -5.09 -7.49
CA PHE A 138 3.15 -5.35 -7.46
C PHE A 138 2.35 -4.16 -8.00
N PHE A 139 2.76 -2.94 -7.67
CA PHE A 139 2.09 -1.73 -8.15
C PHE A 139 2.24 -1.55 -9.65
N LEU A 140 3.44 -1.78 -10.18
CA LEU A 140 3.69 -1.75 -11.63
C LEU A 140 2.81 -2.73 -12.38
N TRP A 141 2.68 -3.96 -11.88
CA TRP A 141 1.83 -4.96 -12.49
C TRP A 141 0.34 -4.63 -12.39
N ALA A 142 -0.09 -3.97 -11.30
CA ALA A 142 -1.48 -3.54 -11.09
C ALA A 142 -1.80 -2.18 -11.74
N HIS A 143 -0.90 -1.65 -12.59
CA HIS A 143 -1.06 -0.37 -13.30
C HIS A 143 -1.30 0.82 -12.37
N MET A 144 -0.67 0.81 -11.19
CA MET A 144 -0.80 1.86 -10.19
C MET A 144 0.37 2.86 -10.31
N PRO A 145 0.11 4.17 -10.44
CA PRO A 145 1.16 5.17 -10.35
C PRO A 145 1.87 5.12 -8.99
N ILE A 146 3.19 4.99 -9.01
CA ILE A 146 3.99 4.94 -7.76
C ILE A 146 4.34 6.35 -7.33
N ILE A 147 3.95 6.71 -6.11
CA ILE A 147 4.24 8.03 -5.54
C ILE A 147 5.53 7.96 -4.73
N SER A 148 6.43 8.87 -5.04
CA SER A 148 7.71 9.04 -4.35
C SER A 148 7.65 10.17 -3.31
N SER A 149 8.64 10.19 -2.43
CA SER A 149 8.96 11.32 -1.57
C SER A 149 10.22 12.04 -2.07
N ARG A 150 10.97 12.68 -1.19
CA ARG A 150 12.27 13.31 -1.52
C ARG A 150 13.45 12.32 -1.45
N TYR A 151 13.23 11.12 -0.91
CA TYR A 151 14.16 10.00 -0.79
C TYR A 151 13.36 8.69 -0.79
N TRP A 152 13.98 7.54 -0.55
CA TRP A 152 13.25 6.28 -0.40
C TRP A 152 12.34 6.33 0.84
N ASN A 153 11.14 5.80 0.74
CA ASN A 153 10.12 5.84 1.78
C ASN A 153 10.42 4.83 2.90
N MET A 154 11.38 5.14 3.73
CA MET A 154 11.83 4.28 4.82
C MET A 154 11.96 5.04 6.13
N VAL A 155 11.87 4.31 7.23
CA VAL A 155 12.17 4.77 8.57
C VAL A 155 13.02 3.74 9.30
N HIS A 156 13.88 4.21 10.20
CA HIS A 156 14.78 3.36 10.96
C HIS A 156 14.50 3.43 12.46
N GLY A 157 14.40 2.25 13.07
CA GLY A 157 14.16 2.07 14.49
C GLY A 157 13.82 0.62 14.81
N GLN A 158 14.10 0.21 16.04
CA GLN A 158 13.75 -1.12 16.56
C GLN A 158 12.45 -1.10 17.36
N THR A 159 12.07 0.08 17.87
CA THR A 159 10.83 0.32 18.61
C THR A 159 10.05 1.49 18.02
N PRO A 160 8.75 1.62 18.29
CA PRO A 160 7.96 2.78 17.87
C PRO A 160 8.57 4.13 18.28
N GLU A 161 9.15 4.21 19.48
CA GLU A 161 9.79 5.42 20.00
C GLU A 161 11.00 5.81 19.15
N GLN A 162 11.85 4.84 18.78
CA GLN A 162 13.00 5.08 17.91
C GLN A 162 12.60 5.52 16.49
N ILE A 163 11.46 5.07 15.98
CA ILE A 163 10.90 5.59 14.71
C ILE A 163 10.61 7.09 14.81
N LEU A 164 10.12 7.55 15.97
CA LEU A 164 9.85 8.98 16.20
C LEU A 164 11.12 9.83 16.35
N GLU A 165 12.28 9.21 16.53
CA GLU A 165 13.59 9.86 16.57
C GLU A 165 14.25 9.97 15.16
N ASP A 166 13.78 9.19 14.17
CA ASP A 166 14.27 9.24 12.78
C ASP A 166 13.76 10.49 12.05
N ALA A 167 14.42 11.62 12.31
CA ALA A 167 14.02 12.91 11.75
C ALA A 167 14.03 12.95 10.22
N GLU A 168 14.93 12.21 9.55
CA GLU A 168 14.99 12.15 8.10
C GLU A 168 13.85 11.29 7.56
N GLY A 169 13.64 10.09 8.09
CA GLY A 169 12.55 9.20 7.71
C GLY A 169 11.18 9.89 7.87
N ILE A 170 10.96 10.55 9.00
CA ILE A 170 9.72 11.33 9.25
C ILE A 170 9.51 12.42 8.21
N ARG A 171 10.56 13.17 7.84
CA ARG A 171 10.46 14.20 6.78
C ARG A 171 10.08 13.58 5.44
N ASN A 172 10.64 12.40 5.12
CA ASN A 172 10.33 11.69 3.89
C ASN A 172 8.88 11.19 3.88
N LEU A 173 8.39 10.61 4.98
CA LEU A 173 6.98 10.19 5.09
C LEU A 173 6.01 11.36 4.97
N LYS A 174 6.29 12.49 5.63
CA LYS A 174 5.47 13.71 5.50
C LYS A 174 5.44 14.23 4.06
N MET A 175 6.56 14.17 3.34
CA MET A 175 6.61 14.56 1.93
C MET A 175 5.84 13.58 1.06
N LEU A 176 5.96 12.27 1.32
CA LEU A 176 5.18 11.25 0.62
C LEU A 176 3.67 11.53 0.73
N ALA A 177 3.18 11.80 1.95
CA ALA A 177 1.76 12.12 2.16
C ALA A 177 1.32 13.35 1.37
N LYS A 178 2.13 14.41 1.34
CA LYS A 178 1.85 15.62 0.56
C LYS A 178 1.84 15.36 -0.95
N ASN A 179 2.81 14.59 -1.45
CA ASN A 179 2.88 14.21 -2.86
C ASN A 179 1.67 13.35 -3.26
N MET A 180 1.27 12.42 -2.40
CA MET A 180 0.07 11.61 -2.60
C MET A 180 -1.19 12.47 -2.66
N ALA A 181 -1.36 13.42 -1.73
CA ALA A 181 -2.49 14.34 -1.71
C ALA A 181 -2.52 15.24 -2.96
N TRP A 182 -1.36 15.77 -3.38
CA TRP A 182 -1.24 16.56 -4.61
C TRP A 182 -1.65 15.74 -5.84
N PHE A 183 -1.13 14.52 -5.98
CA PHE A 183 -1.45 13.64 -7.10
C PHE A 183 -2.96 13.33 -7.18
N LEU A 184 -3.58 13.04 -6.04
CA LEU A 184 -5.03 12.79 -5.97
C LEU A 184 -5.84 14.01 -6.40
N ARG A 185 -5.42 15.22 -5.99
CA ARG A 185 -6.07 16.48 -6.44
C ARG A 185 -5.92 16.70 -7.95
N CYS A 186 -4.72 16.44 -8.51
CA CYS A 186 -4.49 16.52 -9.95
C CYS A 186 -5.37 15.53 -10.73
N LYS A 187 -5.47 14.30 -10.24
CA LYS A 187 -6.32 13.26 -10.83
C LYS A 187 -7.80 13.67 -10.82
N GLU A 188 -8.28 14.19 -9.69
CA GLU A 188 -9.65 14.67 -9.57
C GLU A 188 -9.92 15.89 -10.47
N ALA A 189 -9.00 16.86 -10.53
CA ALA A 189 -9.08 18.00 -11.44
C ALA A 189 -9.11 17.56 -12.92
N GLY A 190 -8.28 16.58 -13.29
CA GLY A 190 -8.29 15.99 -14.62
C GLY A 190 -9.64 15.35 -14.98
N LYS A 191 -10.22 14.62 -14.04
CA LYS A 191 -11.56 14.03 -14.20
C LYS A 191 -12.64 15.11 -14.39
N GLN A 192 -12.61 16.17 -13.58
CA GLN A 192 -13.54 17.31 -13.70
C GLN A 192 -13.36 18.08 -15.01
N ALA A 193 -12.14 18.13 -15.54
CA ALA A 193 -11.84 18.72 -16.85
C ALA A 193 -12.22 17.80 -18.04
N GLY A 194 -12.78 16.61 -17.77
CA GLY A 194 -13.20 15.67 -18.81
C GLY A 194 -12.06 14.88 -19.47
N ILE A 195 -10.88 14.83 -18.86
CA ILE A 195 -9.77 14.00 -19.35
C ILE A 195 -10.15 12.52 -19.17
N PRO A 196 -10.26 11.73 -20.24
CA PRO A 196 -10.65 10.33 -20.13
C PRO A 196 -9.52 9.50 -19.50
N PHE A 197 -9.87 8.49 -18.72
CA PHE A 197 -8.91 7.46 -18.35
C PHE A 197 -8.59 6.59 -19.58
N PRO A 198 -7.32 6.15 -19.72
CA PRO A 198 -6.96 5.14 -20.72
C PRO A 198 -7.82 3.88 -20.54
N ASP A 199 -8.28 3.26 -21.63
CA ASP A 199 -8.95 1.96 -21.49
C ASP A 199 -7.89 0.90 -21.16
N TYR A 200 -8.14 0.14 -20.12
CA TYR A 200 -7.25 -0.94 -19.71
C TYR A 200 -7.18 -2.09 -20.72
N ARG A 201 -8.19 -2.19 -21.58
CA ARG A 201 -8.38 -3.31 -22.52
C ARG A 201 -7.85 -3.04 -23.92
N ASP A 202 -7.38 -1.82 -24.18
CA ASP A 202 -6.69 -1.44 -25.41
C ASP A 202 -5.18 -1.74 -25.29
#